data_25952e9fdfafc2981254aea62e4ae9be
#
_entry.id   25952e9fdfafc2981254aea62e4ae9be
#
_cell.length_a   1.000
_cell.length_b   1.000
_cell.length_c   1.000
_cell.angle_alpha   90.00
_cell.angle_beta   90.00
_cell.angle_gamma   90.00
#
_symmetry.space_group_name_H-M   'P 1'
#
loop_
_entity.id
_entity.type
_entity.pdbx_description
1 polymer ?
#
loop_
_entity_poly.entity_id
_entity_poly.type
_entity_poly.pdbx_seq_one_letter_code
_entity_poly.pdbx_strand_id
1 'polypeptide(L)'
;MTPAPASDVIVIGGGLAGIVAALELLRAGRSVTLIDRDSPERFGGLARWAFGGMALVGTPLQRRMKIPDTPEVALRDWLRFGEIADDDLYPQRWARYYVEHSRAQVYDWLQGEGVKFMPAVNWVERGMQGDGNSLPRYHVVWGTSRELIRRMITSLRAADSGGRLTLLHEHRIT
;
A
#
# COMPACT_ATOMS: atom_id res chain seq x y z
N MET A 1 24.58 11.03 26.00
CA MET A 1 23.73 10.49 24.91
C MET A 1 24.62 10.27 23.71
N THR A 2 24.79 9.06 23.27
CA THR A 2 25.50 8.77 22.01
C THR A 2 24.65 9.33 20.87
N PRO A 3 25.20 10.14 19.95
CA PRO A 3 24.42 10.61 18.82
C PRO A 3 23.93 9.40 18.00
N ALA A 4 22.68 9.47 17.54
CA ALA A 4 22.17 8.45 16.63
C ALA A 4 23.09 8.38 15.41
N PRO A 5 23.36 7.17 14.87
CA PRO A 5 24.21 7.06 13.69
C PRO A 5 23.59 7.88 12.55
N ALA A 6 24.45 8.63 11.84
CA ALA A 6 24.02 9.38 10.68
C ALA A 6 23.46 8.40 9.63
N SER A 7 22.26 8.63 9.16
CA SER A 7 21.63 7.87 8.08
C SER A 7 21.42 8.73 6.84
N ASP A 8 21.37 8.11 5.66
CA ASP A 8 21.11 8.84 4.40
C ASP A 8 19.71 9.43 4.39
N VAL A 9 18.73 8.71 4.97
CA VAL A 9 17.32 9.11 4.97
C VAL A 9 16.67 8.86 6.32
N ILE A 10 15.87 9.82 6.74
CA ILE A 10 14.99 9.69 7.91
C ILE A 10 13.56 9.50 7.41
N VAL A 11 12.90 8.42 7.86
CA VAL A 11 11.49 8.14 7.60
C VAL A 11 10.72 8.37 8.89
N ILE A 12 9.70 9.22 8.85
CA ILE A 12 8.87 9.53 10.01
C ILE A 12 7.52 8.83 9.88
N GLY A 13 7.23 7.95 10.82
CA GLY A 13 6.02 7.13 10.89
C GLY A 13 6.22 5.70 10.40
N GLY A 14 6.06 4.73 11.33
CA GLY A 14 6.18 3.30 11.09
C GLY A 14 4.87 2.62 10.67
N GLY A 15 3.98 3.36 9.99
CA GLY A 15 2.82 2.78 9.31
C GLY A 15 3.21 2.09 7.99
N LEU A 16 2.22 1.56 7.26
CA LEU A 16 2.47 0.83 6.00
C LEU A 16 3.34 1.63 5.02
N ALA A 17 3.04 2.90 4.81
CA ALA A 17 3.79 3.75 3.87
C ALA A 17 5.25 3.93 4.29
N GLY A 18 5.51 4.20 5.58
CA GLY A 18 6.88 4.36 6.07
C GLY A 18 7.68 3.07 6.04
N ILE A 19 7.05 1.93 6.36
CA ILE A 19 7.69 0.61 6.27
C ILE A 19 8.10 0.31 4.83
N VAL A 20 7.21 0.54 3.86
CA VAL A 20 7.49 0.31 2.43
C VAL A 20 8.57 1.28 1.92
N ALA A 21 8.50 2.57 2.29
CA ALA A 21 9.53 3.53 1.93
C ALA A 21 10.91 3.13 2.46
N ALA A 22 11.00 2.74 3.73
CA ALA A 22 12.24 2.27 4.33
C ALA A 22 12.76 1.01 3.65
N LEU A 23 11.89 0.05 3.32
CA LEU A 23 12.23 -1.18 2.60
C LEU A 23 12.87 -0.86 1.23
N GLU A 24 12.23 -0.01 0.45
CA GLU A 24 12.74 0.34 -0.88
C GLU A 24 14.05 1.15 -0.81
N LEU A 25 14.20 2.02 0.19
CA LEU A 25 15.46 2.73 0.43
C LEU A 25 16.61 1.78 0.79
N LEU A 26 16.36 0.79 1.66
CA LEU A 26 17.35 -0.22 2.01
C LEU A 26 17.75 -1.06 0.78
N ARG A 27 16.81 -1.44 -0.07
CA ARG A 27 17.05 -2.13 -1.34
C ARG A 27 17.88 -1.30 -2.30
N ALA A 28 17.67 0.02 -2.29
CA ALA A 28 18.49 0.97 -3.04
C ALA A 28 19.87 1.25 -2.41
N GLY A 29 20.24 0.51 -1.36
CA GLY A 29 21.54 0.61 -0.71
C GLY A 29 21.68 1.77 0.28
N ARG A 30 20.60 2.45 0.64
CA ARG A 30 20.62 3.58 1.58
C ARG A 30 20.55 3.11 3.02
N SER A 31 21.16 3.86 3.93
CA SER A 31 20.94 3.73 5.36
C SER A 31 19.71 4.55 5.78
N VAL A 32 18.88 3.98 6.66
CA VAL A 32 17.59 4.54 7.04
C VAL A 32 17.44 4.58 8.55
N THR A 33 17.02 5.73 9.07
CA THR A 33 16.45 5.84 10.41
C THR A 33 14.94 5.98 10.29
N LEU A 34 14.20 4.98 10.75
CA LEU A 34 12.74 5.02 10.81
C LEU A 34 12.31 5.33 12.24
N ILE A 35 11.55 6.41 12.39
CA ILE A 35 11.09 6.93 13.69
C ILE A 35 9.59 6.70 13.80
N ASP A 36 9.16 6.07 14.89
CA ASP A 36 7.74 5.88 15.17
C ASP A 36 7.42 6.28 16.62
N ARG A 37 6.24 6.88 16.80
CA ARG A 37 5.76 7.29 18.14
C ARG A 37 5.25 6.13 18.98
N ASP A 38 4.85 5.03 18.34
CA ASP A 38 4.29 3.87 19.02
C ASP A 38 5.40 2.90 19.48
N SER A 39 5.04 2.00 20.39
CA SER A 39 5.94 0.95 20.85
C SER A 39 6.21 -0.11 19.78
N PRO A 40 7.28 -0.92 19.90
CA PRO A 40 7.60 -2.00 18.98
C PRO A 40 6.43 -2.96 18.69
N GLU A 41 5.58 -3.22 19.72
CA GLU A 41 4.43 -4.12 19.62
C GLU A 41 3.31 -3.53 18.74
N ARG A 42 3.28 -2.19 18.60
CA ARG A 42 2.31 -1.45 17.80
C ARG A 42 2.85 -1.03 16.44
N PHE A 43 4.07 -1.40 16.11
CA PHE A 43 4.69 -1.08 14.83
C PHE A 43 3.84 -1.57 13.64
N GLY A 44 3.64 -0.71 12.65
CA GLY A 44 2.72 -0.94 11.52
C GLY A 44 1.47 -0.04 11.53
N GLY A 45 1.30 0.76 12.58
CA GLY A 45 0.27 1.79 12.67
C GLY A 45 -1.16 1.26 12.54
N LEU A 46 -2.08 2.11 12.10
CA LEU A 46 -3.51 1.78 11.96
C LEU A 46 -3.79 0.71 10.91
N ALA A 47 -2.90 0.52 9.93
CA ALA A 47 -3.07 -0.51 8.92
C ALA A 47 -3.18 -1.92 9.51
N ARG A 48 -2.62 -2.18 10.69
CA ARG A 48 -2.75 -3.47 11.40
C ARG A 48 -4.19 -3.86 11.73
N TRP A 49 -5.06 -2.89 11.86
CA TRP A 49 -6.47 -3.06 12.25
C TRP A 49 -7.42 -3.03 11.06
N ALA A 50 -6.92 -2.69 9.89
CA ALA A 50 -7.72 -2.61 8.69
C ALA A 50 -8.08 -4.00 8.14
N PHE A 51 -9.16 -4.05 7.37
CA PHE A 51 -9.64 -5.27 6.73
C PHE A 51 -8.68 -5.82 5.67
N GLY A 52 -7.91 -4.96 5.02
CA GLY A 52 -6.91 -5.36 4.00
C GLY A 52 -7.47 -5.46 2.61
N GLY A 53 -8.50 -4.69 2.30
CA GLY A 53 -9.05 -4.58 0.96
C GLY A 53 -8.41 -3.48 0.14
N MET A 54 -8.22 -3.73 -1.15
CA MET A 54 -7.62 -2.82 -2.12
C MET A 54 -8.37 -2.87 -3.43
N ALA A 55 -8.65 -1.72 -4.03
CA ALA A 55 -9.21 -1.64 -5.38
C ALA A 55 -8.06 -1.74 -6.40
N LEU A 56 -7.90 -2.90 -7.04
CA LEU A 56 -6.81 -3.18 -7.98
C LEU A 56 -7.37 -3.51 -9.36
N VAL A 57 -6.66 -3.06 -10.41
CA VAL A 57 -7.15 -3.06 -11.80
C VAL A 57 -6.35 -4.03 -12.67
N GLY A 58 -7.05 -4.79 -13.52
CA GLY A 58 -6.45 -5.63 -14.55
C GLY A 58 -5.59 -6.78 -14.02
N THR A 59 -5.90 -7.28 -12.82
CA THR A 59 -5.11 -8.32 -12.14
C THR A 59 -5.27 -9.70 -12.77
N PRO A 60 -4.31 -10.62 -12.60
CA PRO A 60 -4.47 -12.01 -12.99
C PRO A 60 -5.69 -12.69 -12.36
N LEU A 61 -6.05 -12.28 -11.14
CA LEU A 61 -7.21 -12.80 -10.44
C LEU A 61 -8.51 -12.38 -11.13
N GLN A 62 -8.65 -11.10 -11.50
CA GLN A 62 -9.80 -10.62 -12.28
C GLN A 62 -9.91 -11.37 -13.63
N ARG A 63 -8.80 -11.54 -14.35
CA ARG A 63 -8.81 -12.30 -15.62
C ARG A 63 -9.27 -13.75 -15.45
N ARG A 64 -8.80 -14.44 -14.40
CA ARG A 64 -9.24 -15.81 -14.07
C ARG A 64 -10.75 -15.88 -13.78
N MET A 65 -11.29 -14.83 -13.19
CA MET A 65 -12.74 -14.70 -12.91
C MET A 65 -13.54 -14.14 -14.11
N LYS A 66 -12.90 -13.95 -15.27
CA LYS A 66 -13.52 -13.38 -16.49
C LYS A 66 -14.07 -11.96 -16.28
N ILE A 67 -13.43 -11.18 -15.42
CA ILE A 67 -13.74 -9.76 -15.19
C ILE A 67 -12.89 -8.94 -16.18
N PRO A 68 -13.51 -8.27 -17.19
CA PRO A 68 -12.79 -7.56 -18.27
C PRO A 68 -12.40 -6.14 -17.82
N ASP A 69 -11.69 -6.02 -16.71
CA ASP A 69 -11.30 -4.72 -16.15
C ASP A 69 -10.03 -4.18 -16.80
N THR A 70 -10.05 -2.90 -17.14
CA THR A 70 -8.92 -2.16 -17.71
C THR A 70 -8.71 -0.83 -17.00
N PRO A 71 -7.53 -0.20 -17.12
CA PRO A 71 -7.30 1.14 -16.57
C PRO A 71 -8.32 2.18 -17.05
N GLU A 72 -8.75 2.12 -18.32
CA GLU A 72 -9.71 3.08 -18.87
C GLU A 72 -11.09 2.93 -18.25
N VAL A 73 -11.55 1.69 -18.07
CA VAL A 73 -12.83 1.42 -17.41
C VAL A 73 -12.77 1.84 -15.95
N ALA A 74 -11.68 1.52 -15.27
CA ALA A 74 -11.49 1.86 -13.86
C ALA A 74 -11.37 3.37 -13.64
N LEU A 75 -10.67 4.10 -14.53
CA LEU A 75 -10.56 5.56 -14.44
C LEU A 75 -11.91 6.23 -14.61
N ARG A 76 -12.70 5.81 -15.59
CA ARG A 76 -14.04 6.35 -15.81
C ARG A 76 -14.93 6.15 -14.58
N ASP A 77 -14.91 4.95 -13.99
CA ASP A 77 -15.65 4.67 -12.77
C ASP A 77 -15.18 5.53 -11.60
N TRP A 78 -13.86 5.69 -11.43
CA TRP A 78 -13.28 6.47 -10.35
C TRP A 78 -13.65 7.96 -10.45
N LEU A 79 -13.48 8.56 -11.64
CA LEU A 79 -13.81 9.96 -11.85
C LEU A 79 -15.30 10.23 -11.60
N ARG A 80 -16.16 9.35 -12.10
CA ARG A 80 -17.61 9.45 -11.89
C ARG A 80 -18.01 9.25 -10.43
N PHE A 81 -17.51 8.19 -9.78
CA PHE A 81 -17.86 7.87 -8.39
C PHE A 81 -17.30 8.89 -7.41
N GLY A 82 -16.13 9.41 -7.68
CA GLY A 82 -15.48 10.45 -6.88
C GLY A 82 -15.96 11.86 -7.17
N GLU A 83 -16.91 12.02 -8.11
CA GLU A 83 -17.41 13.34 -8.54
C GLU A 83 -16.27 14.31 -8.89
N ILE A 84 -15.20 13.78 -9.51
CA ILE A 84 -14.00 14.55 -9.86
C ILE A 84 -14.29 15.34 -11.12
N ALA A 85 -14.26 16.67 -11.01
CA ALA A 85 -14.52 17.57 -12.11
C ALA A 85 -13.37 17.62 -13.13
N ASP A 86 -13.67 18.10 -14.34
CA ASP A 86 -12.69 18.17 -15.45
C ASP A 86 -11.53 19.13 -15.15
N ASP A 87 -11.69 20.09 -14.28
CA ASP A 87 -10.68 21.05 -13.83
C ASP A 87 -9.93 20.62 -12.56
N ASP A 88 -10.32 19.50 -11.93
CA ASP A 88 -9.64 18.92 -10.77
C ASP A 88 -8.35 18.18 -11.18
N LEU A 89 -7.35 18.95 -11.57
CA LEU A 89 -6.12 18.43 -12.18
C LEU A 89 -5.41 17.34 -11.36
N TYR A 90 -5.19 17.56 -10.06
CA TYR A 90 -4.42 16.63 -9.22
C TYR A 90 -5.20 15.35 -8.89
N PRO A 91 -6.47 15.41 -8.47
CA PRO A 91 -7.28 14.20 -8.30
C PRO A 91 -7.33 13.32 -9.56
N GLN A 92 -7.50 13.94 -10.75
CA GLN A 92 -7.49 13.20 -12.02
C GLN A 92 -6.15 12.52 -12.30
N ARG A 93 -5.02 13.23 -12.09
CA ARG A 93 -3.68 12.66 -12.29
C ARG A 93 -3.41 11.49 -11.36
N TRP A 94 -3.80 11.59 -10.07
CA TRP A 94 -3.64 10.52 -9.11
C TRP A 94 -4.52 9.32 -9.44
N ALA A 95 -5.78 9.55 -9.81
CA ALA A 95 -6.68 8.47 -10.22
C ALA A 95 -6.11 7.71 -11.43
N ARG A 96 -5.67 8.43 -12.47
CA ARG A 96 -5.04 7.86 -13.65
C ARG A 96 -3.79 7.06 -13.29
N TYR A 97 -2.85 7.67 -12.57
CA TYR A 97 -1.63 7.01 -12.15
C TYR A 97 -1.92 5.70 -11.40
N TYR A 98 -2.85 5.75 -10.45
CA TYR A 98 -3.20 4.57 -9.66
C TYR A 98 -3.78 3.44 -10.52
N VAL A 99 -4.76 3.71 -11.37
CA VAL A 99 -5.38 2.64 -12.17
C VAL A 99 -4.42 2.02 -13.19
N GLU A 100 -3.49 2.81 -13.73
CA GLU A 100 -2.47 2.34 -14.68
C GLU A 100 -1.39 1.50 -13.99
N HIS A 101 -1.05 1.78 -12.73
CA HIS A 101 0.10 1.18 -12.05
C HIS A 101 -0.28 0.22 -10.91
N SER A 102 -1.54 0.20 -10.46
CA SER A 102 -1.97 -0.60 -9.29
C SER A 102 -1.67 -2.08 -9.42
N ARG A 103 -1.71 -2.63 -10.64
CA ARG A 103 -1.35 -4.01 -10.89
C ARG A 103 0.15 -4.24 -10.62
N ALA A 104 1.03 -3.53 -11.30
CA ALA A 104 2.47 -3.79 -11.21
C ALA A 104 3.04 -3.34 -9.86
N GLN A 105 2.70 -2.12 -9.41
CA GLN A 105 3.30 -1.51 -8.22
C GLN A 105 2.64 -1.92 -6.91
N VAL A 106 1.42 -2.49 -6.95
CA VAL A 106 0.74 -2.95 -5.75
C VAL A 106 0.51 -4.46 -5.79
N TYR A 107 -0.27 -4.97 -6.75
CA TYR A 107 -0.64 -6.38 -6.76
C TYR A 107 0.57 -7.30 -6.95
N ASP A 108 1.32 -7.14 -8.04
CA ASP A 108 2.45 -8.01 -8.38
C ASP A 108 3.59 -7.82 -7.37
N TRP A 109 3.84 -6.57 -6.93
CA TRP A 109 4.84 -6.25 -5.91
C TRP A 109 4.52 -6.92 -4.57
N LEU A 110 3.29 -6.80 -4.05
CA LEU A 110 2.86 -7.43 -2.81
C LEU A 110 2.94 -8.96 -2.88
N GLN A 111 2.61 -9.56 -4.04
CA GLN A 111 2.79 -11.00 -4.22
C GLN A 111 4.27 -11.40 -4.17
N GLY A 112 5.15 -10.59 -4.72
CA GLY A 112 6.61 -10.75 -4.58
C GLY A 112 7.07 -10.73 -3.13
N GLU A 113 6.40 -9.95 -2.27
CA GLU A 113 6.65 -9.92 -0.81
C GLU A 113 5.95 -11.08 -0.05
N GLY A 114 5.35 -12.03 -0.75
CA GLY A 114 4.68 -13.18 -0.17
C GLY A 114 3.28 -12.88 0.39
N VAL A 115 2.71 -11.71 0.07
CA VAL A 115 1.32 -11.41 0.41
C VAL A 115 0.40 -12.20 -0.50
N LYS A 116 -0.62 -12.84 0.08
CA LYS A 116 -1.62 -13.61 -0.66
C LYS A 116 -2.96 -12.86 -0.62
N PHE A 117 -3.68 -12.90 -1.72
CA PHE A 117 -5.05 -12.39 -1.80
C PHE A 117 -6.06 -13.52 -1.73
N MET A 118 -7.26 -13.22 -1.25
CA MET A 118 -8.40 -14.12 -1.35
C MET A 118 -8.66 -14.49 -2.82
N PRO A 119 -9.11 -15.73 -3.12
CA PRO A 119 -9.27 -16.17 -4.51
C PRO A 119 -10.49 -15.57 -5.22
N ALA A 120 -11.07 -14.52 -4.68
CA ALA A 120 -12.24 -13.84 -5.22
C ALA A 120 -12.07 -12.32 -5.16
N VAL A 121 -12.54 -11.65 -6.21
CA VAL A 121 -12.62 -10.20 -6.27
C VAL A 121 -14.05 -9.77 -5.97
N ASN A 122 -14.22 -8.78 -5.10
CA ASN A 122 -15.53 -8.36 -4.63
C ASN A 122 -15.97 -7.03 -5.24
N TRP A 123 -17.28 -6.80 -5.25
CA TRP A 123 -17.89 -5.51 -5.50
C TRP A 123 -18.10 -4.81 -4.16
N VAL A 124 -17.49 -3.68 -3.97
CA VAL A 124 -17.65 -2.90 -2.72
C VAL A 124 -18.33 -1.58 -3.01
N GLU A 125 -17.82 -0.80 -3.93
CA GLU A 125 -18.34 0.52 -4.25
C GLU A 125 -19.47 0.41 -5.30
N ARG A 126 -20.68 0.19 -4.83
CA ARG A 126 -21.90 0.16 -5.68
C ARG A 126 -22.56 1.52 -5.85
N GLY A 127 -22.22 2.49 -4.97
CA GLY A 127 -22.92 3.74 -4.88
C GLY A 127 -24.32 3.58 -4.25
N MET A 128 -24.73 4.54 -3.44
CA MET A 128 -26.10 4.60 -2.90
C MET A 128 -27.04 5.41 -3.79
N GLN A 129 -26.49 6.31 -4.60
CA GLN A 129 -27.23 7.26 -5.44
C GLN A 129 -26.60 7.34 -6.83
N GLY A 130 -26.43 6.21 -7.50
CA GLY A 130 -25.85 6.19 -8.84
C GLY A 130 -25.09 4.92 -9.15
N ASP A 131 -24.51 4.91 -10.33
CA ASP A 131 -23.72 3.79 -10.82
C ASP A 131 -22.35 3.76 -10.14
N GLY A 132 -22.16 2.98 -9.10
CA GLY A 132 -20.85 2.75 -8.48
C GLY A 132 -19.81 2.18 -9.46
N ASN A 133 -18.87 1.43 -8.98
CA ASN A 133 -17.94 0.70 -9.84
C ASN A 133 -18.69 -0.25 -10.79
N SER A 134 -18.35 -0.17 -12.07
CA SER A 134 -18.98 -1.03 -13.11
C SER A 134 -18.54 -2.48 -13.03
N LEU A 135 -17.36 -2.74 -12.45
CA LEU A 135 -16.76 -4.08 -12.32
C LEU A 135 -16.21 -4.32 -10.90
N PRO A 136 -16.13 -5.59 -10.46
CA PRO A 136 -15.51 -5.92 -9.19
C PRO A 136 -14.01 -5.64 -9.22
N ARG A 137 -13.50 -4.89 -8.22
CA ARG A 137 -12.05 -4.54 -8.10
C ARG A 137 -11.49 -4.80 -6.72
N TYR A 138 -12.33 -5.13 -5.74
CA TYR A 138 -11.90 -5.17 -4.35
C TYR A 138 -11.20 -6.49 -4.02
N HIS A 139 -9.88 -6.43 -3.95
CA HIS A 139 -9.02 -7.55 -3.58
C HIS A 139 -8.75 -7.52 -2.08
N VAL A 140 -8.99 -8.64 -1.43
CA VAL A 140 -8.80 -8.76 0.02
C VAL A 140 -7.57 -9.59 0.32
N VAL A 141 -6.70 -9.08 1.18
CA VAL A 141 -5.52 -9.80 1.65
C VAL A 141 -5.95 -11.00 2.50
N TRP A 142 -5.40 -12.17 2.23
CA TRP A 142 -5.58 -13.34 3.07
C TRP A 142 -4.92 -13.14 4.42
N GLY A 143 -5.71 -13.16 5.52
CA GLY A 143 -5.23 -12.87 6.87
C GLY A 143 -5.32 -11.38 7.24
N THR A 144 -6.08 -10.59 6.49
CA THR A 144 -6.32 -9.15 6.70
C THR A 144 -5.07 -8.29 6.57
N SER A 145 -5.18 -6.99 6.84
CA SER A 145 -4.00 -6.10 6.92
C SER A 145 -3.02 -6.47 8.01
N ARG A 146 -3.41 -7.26 8.99
CA ARG A 146 -2.47 -7.77 9.99
C ARG A 146 -1.39 -8.63 9.34
N GLU A 147 -1.77 -9.53 8.44
CA GLU A 147 -0.81 -10.34 7.67
C GLU A 147 0.00 -9.48 6.69
N LEU A 148 -0.62 -8.50 6.04
CA LEU A 148 0.08 -7.54 5.21
C LEU A 148 1.22 -6.86 5.98
N ILE A 149 0.91 -6.25 7.13
CA ILE A 149 1.91 -5.56 7.95
C ILE A 149 2.99 -6.52 8.45
N ARG A 150 2.60 -7.71 8.88
CA ARG A 150 3.56 -8.73 9.30
C ARG A 150 4.56 -9.06 8.17
N ARG A 151 4.09 -9.22 6.94
CA ARG A 151 4.93 -9.47 5.77
C ARG A 151 5.86 -8.29 5.50
N MET A 152 5.33 -7.08 5.49
CA MET A 152 6.13 -5.87 5.24
C MET A 152 7.23 -5.68 6.29
N ILE A 153 6.95 -5.93 7.56
CA ILE A 153 7.96 -5.89 8.63
C ILE A 153 9.02 -6.99 8.42
N THR A 154 8.61 -8.18 8.00
CA THR A 154 9.54 -9.28 7.71
C THR A 154 10.46 -8.89 6.54
N SER A 155 9.91 -8.36 5.46
CA SER A 155 10.70 -7.90 4.30
C SER A 155 11.63 -6.75 4.66
N LEU A 156 11.16 -5.78 5.46
CA LEU A 156 11.97 -4.67 5.94
C LEU A 156 13.21 -5.17 6.73
N ARG A 157 12.99 -6.09 7.66
CA ARG A 157 14.08 -6.67 8.45
C ARG A 157 15.05 -7.52 7.60
N ALA A 158 14.54 -8.26 6.63
CA ALA A 158 15.34 -9.04 5.70
C ALA A 158 16.18 -8.17 4.76
N ALA A 159 15.73 -6.97 4.42
CA ALA A 159 16.46 -6.01 3.61
C ALA A 159 17.59 -5.29 4.37
N ASP A 160 17.60 -5.37 5.69
CA ASP A 160 18.65 -4.79 6.54
C ASP A 160 19.92 -5.65 6.51
N SER A 161 20.57 -5.73 5.40
CA SER A 161 21.87 -6.37 5.26
C SER A 161 22.98 -5.42 5.75
N GLY A 162 23.55 -5.69 6.92
CA GLY A 162 24.68 -4.93 7.45
C GLY A 162 24.35 -3.77 8.39
N GLY A 163 23.18 -3.78 9.02
CA GLY A 163 22.81 -2.81 10.06
C GLY A 163 22.58 -1.39 9.55
N ARG A 164 22.00 -1.27 8.37
CA ARG A 164 21.64 0.03 7.75
C ARG A 164 20.27 0.57 8.17
N LEU A 165 19.51 -0.20 8.95
CA LEU A 165 18.23 0.20 9.49
C LEU A 165 18.34 0.52 10.98
N THR A 166 18.01 1.74 11.35
CA THR A 166 17.81 2.13 12.75
C THR A 166 16.32 2.32 13.00
N LEU A 167 15.74 1.61 13.97
CA LEU A 167 14.36 1.78 14.38
C LEU A 167 14.32 2.52 15.70
N LEU A 168 13.67 3.69 15.74
CA LEU A 168 13.45 4.49 16.93
C LEU A 168 11.96 4.45 17.27
N HIS A 169 11.58 3.57 18.18
CA HIS A 169 10.22 3.48 18.71
C HIS A 169 10.04 4.47 19.88
N GLU A 170 8.79 4.81 20.18
CA GLU A 170 8.42 5.74 21.29
C GLU A 170 9.02 7.14 21.13
N HIS A 171 9.31 7.53 19.89
CA HIS A 171 9.85 8.84 19.54
C HIS A 171 8.82 9.65 18.74
N ARG A 172 8.37 10.74 19.34
CA ARG A 172 7.47 11.70 18.68
C ARG A 172 8.27 12.88 18.16
N ILE A 173 8.10 13.17 16.87
CA ILE A 173 8.63 14.39 16.27
C ILE A 173 7.66 15.54 16.53
N THR A 174 8.19 16.66 17.01
CA THR A 174 7.45 17.91 17.33
C THR A 174 7.97 19.06 16.47
#